data_d1e4cc6d15f4db79a17e37c6bdf01119
#
_entry.id   d1e4cc6d15f4db79a17e37c6bdf01119
#
_cell.length_a   1.000
_cell.length_b   1.000
_cell.length_c   1.000
_cell.angle_alpha   90.00
_cell.angle_beta   90.00
_cell.angle_gamma   90.00
#
_symmetry.space_group_name_H-M   'P 1'
#
loop_
_entity.id
_entity.type
_entity.pdbx_description
1 polymer ?
#
loop_
_entity_poly.entity_id
_entity_poly.type
_entity_poly.pdbx_seq_one_letter_code
_entity_poly.pdbx_strand_id
1 'polypeptide(L)'
;SGADFVAFQDFLGLPTLQMEFDFEGSYGPYHSNYDTRRFVERHVDPGFAVSETLARVLGLTVMRLASTELLPFRYSHYASKMEEFIQGAGAWAVDDNGRQPVALDLTTAHRLAPEARTKAMAIERQLDRLARAGPSDAKLARSINDALVRLEQQLLDESESPATRWYRHVIYGWNIYSLYEGQPLPGLAEAIRIGDAAAVTRETSRLEQALTRFVAALDQVNRPKGQ
;
A
#
# COMPACT_ATOMS: atom_id res chain seq x y z
N SER A 1 2.95 7.98 4.17
CA SER A 1 3.68 8.68 5.24
C SER A 1 5.17 8.62 4.97
N GLY A 2 5.91 9.68 5.33
CA GLY A 2 7.35 9.78 5.14
C GLY A 2 8.13 8.94 6.16
N ALA A 3 8.33 7.67 5.86
CA ALA A 3 9.08 6.74 6.68
C ALA A 3 10.00 5.88 5.80
N ASP A 4 10.94 5.18 6.40
CA ASP A 4 11.99 4.42 5.70
C ASP A 4 11.44 3.30 4.80
N PHE A 5 10.23 2.82 5.04
CA PHE A 5 9.59 1.80 4.21
C PHE A 5 9.22 2.27 2.79
N VAL A 6 9.14 3.58 2.55
CA VAL A 6 8.74 4.18 1.26
C VAL A 6 9.60 3.66 0.10
N ALA A 7 10.91 3.50 0.32
CA ALA A 7 11.81 2.95 -0.69
C ALA A 7 11.43 1.51 -1.09
N PHE A 8 10.97 0.72 -0.15
CA PHE A 8 10.57 -0.67 -0.38
C PHE A 8 9.19 -0.76 -1.01
N GLN A 9 8.23 -0.01 -0.53
CA GLN A 9 6.85 -0.05 -1.03
C GLN A 9 6.73 0.73 -2.35
N ASP A 10 7.09 2.01 -2.37
CA ASP A 10 6.76 2.89 -3.48
C ASP A 10 7.69 2.74 -4.68
N PHE A 11 8.91 2.18 -4.48
CA PHE A 11 9.88 1.97 -5.55
C PHE A 11 10.04 0.50 -5.95
N LEU A 12 10.10 -0.42 -4.97
CA LEU A 12 10.30 -1.85 -5.23
C LEU A 12 9.00 -2.65 -5.27
N GLY A 13 7.87 -2.09 -4.80
CA GLY A 13 6.59 -2.79 -4.71
C GLY A 13 6.65 -3.99 -3.77
N LEU A 14 7.34 -3.83 -2.65
CA LEU A 14 7.42 -4.87 -1.64
C LEU A 14 6.41 -4.58 -0.53
N PRO A 15 5.64 -5.59 -0.09
CA PRO A 15 4.80 -5.46 1.09
C PRO A 15 5.63 -5.05 2.31
N THR A 16 5.21 -4.01 2.99
CA THR A 16 5.89 -3.47 4.17
C THR A 16 4.97 -3.47 5.38
N LEU A 17 5.57 -3.52 6.56
CA LEU A 17 4.87 -3.42 7.83
C LEU A 17 5.59 -2.41 8.70
N GLN A 18 4.89 -1.34 9.09
CA GLN A 18 5.31 -0.42 10.13
C GLN A 18 4.45 -0.65 11.38
N MET A 19 5.09 -0.65 12.53
CA MET A 19 4.43 -0.72 13.83
C MET A 19 4.97 0.37 14.72
N GLU A 20 4.08 1.10 15.37
CA GLU A 20 4.42 2.14 16.33
C GLU A 20 3.40 2.16 17.45
N PHE A 21 3.79 2.66 18.61
CA PHE A 21 2.87 3.13 19.64
C PHE A 21 2.82 4.63 19.56
N ASP A 22 1.62 5.14 19.45
CA ASP A 22 1.37 6.57 19.52
C ASP A 22 1.00 6.98 20.95
N PHE A 23 1.08 8.25 21.25
CA PHE A 23 0.70 8.80 22.56
C PHE A 23 -0.18 10.03 22.37
N GLU A 24 -0.98 10.33 23.37
CA GLU A 24 -1.81 11.53 23.35
C GLU A 24 -0.93 12.77 23.52
N GLY A 25 -0.89 13.62 22.48
CA GLY A 25 -0.16 14.87 22.50
C GLY A 25 0.89 15.00 21.39
N SER A 26 1.74 16.01 21.50
CA SER A 26 2.83 16.26 20.54
C SER A 26 4.18 15.91 21.17
N TYR A 27 5.02 15.22 20.38
CA TYR A 27 6.41 14.94 20.75
C TYR A 27 7.30 16.11 20.30
N GLY A 28 7.39 17.15 21.15
CA GLY A 28 8.12 18.37 20.82
C GLY A 28 9.62 18.22 20.53
N PRO A 29 10.36 17.24 21.17
CA PRO A 29 11.77 17.02 20.87
C PRO A 29 12.09 16.43 19.51
N TYR A 30 11.10 15.90 18.77
CA TYR A 30 11.32 15.23 17.50
C TYR A 30 12.17 16.08 16.53
N HIS A 31 13.20 15.49 15.95
CA HIS A 31 14.17 16.12 15.06
C HIS A 31 14.97 17.28 15.68
N SER A 32 15.08 17.35 17.01
CA SER A 32 15.88 18.33 17.71
C SER A 32 17.06 17.67 18.44
N ASN A 33 17.99 18.50 18.92
CA ASN A 33 19.12 18.03 19.78
C ASN A 33 18.65 17.50 21.15
N TYR A 34 17.38 17.68 21.50
CA TYR A 34 16.77 17.16 22.72
C TYR A 34 16.17 15.77 22.53
N ASP A 35 16.04 15.30 21.27
CA ASP A 35 15.62 13.94 20.96
C ASP A 35 16.70 12.94 21.27
N THR A 36 16.82 12.61 22.55
CA THR A 36 17.89 11.78 23.09
C THR A 36 17.31 10.60 23.87
N ARG A 37 18.07 9.50 23.93
CA ARG A 37 17.73 8.37 24.80
C ARG A 37 17.38 8.81 26.22
N ARG A 38 18.12 9.78 26.79
CA ARG A 38 17.88 10.27 28.15
C ARG A 38 16.54 10.98 28.29
N PHE A 39 16.11 11.69 27.24
CA PHE A 39 14.78 12.32 27.23
C PHE A 39 13.69 11.25 27.20
N VAL A 40 13.81 10.27 26.31
CA VAL A 40 12.86 9.15 26.21
C VAL A 40 12.75 8.42 27.56
N GLU A 41 13.88 8.02 28.14
CA GLU A 41 13.92 7.29 29.42
C GLU A 41 13.31 8.06 30.60
N ARG A 42 13.44 9.39 30.60
CA ARG A 42 12.94 10.22 31.69
C ARG A 42 11.47 10.64 31.55
N HIS A 43 11.02 10.89 30.32
CA HIS A 43 9.79 11.63 30.07
C HIS A 43 8.79 10.91 29.17
N VAL A 44 9.23 9.96 28.36
CA VAL A 44 8.36 9.28 27.39
C VAL A 44 8.09 7.84 27.79
N ASP A 45 9.15 7.07 28.04
CA ASP A 45 9.06 5.63 28.32
C ASP A 45 10.04 5.26 29.48
N PRO A 46 9.71 5.63 30.72
CA PRO A 46 10.53 5.30 31.86
C PRO A 46 10.75 3.79 32.01
N GLY A 47 12.01 3.36 31.96
CA GLY A 47 12.38 1.94 32.02
C GLY A 47 12.17 1.19 30.68
N PHE A 48 11.82 1.86 29.60
CA PHE A 48 11.63 1.30 28.24
C PHE A 48 10.59 0.18 28.13
N ALA A 49 9.57 0.17 28.97
CA ALA A 49 8.55 -0.88 29.01
C ALA A 49 7.71 -0.91 27.71
N VAL A 50 7.37 0.27 27.17
CA VAL A 50 6.63 0.40 25.91
C VAL A 50 7.50 -0.03 24.73
N SER A 51 8.74 0.45 24.69
CA SER A 51 9.72 0.07 23.66
C SER A 51 10.01 -1.44 23.66
N GLU A 52 10.17 -2.05 24.84
CA GLU A 52 10.33 -3.50 25.00
C GLU A 52 9.10 -4.26 24.49
N THR A 53 7.91 -3.78 24.79
CA THR A 53 6.67 -4.39 24.33
C THR A 53 6.58 -4.35 22.81
N LEU A 54 6.87 -3.20 22.19
CA LEU A 54 6.90 -3.05 20.73
C LEU A 54 7.91 -4.01 20.09
N ALA A 55 9.13 -4.08 20.64
CA ALA A 55 10.17 -4.98 20.16
C ALA A 55 9.74 -6.46 20.24
N ARG A 56 9.06 -6.85 21.31
CA ARG A 56 8.50 -8.21 21.49
C ARG A 56 7.39 -8.49 20.47
N VAL A 57 6.46 -7.56 20.27
CA VAL A 57 5.37 -7.71 19.29
C VAL A 57 5.95 -7.84 17.87
N LEU A 58 6.87 -6.95 17.49
CA LEU A 58 7.53 -6.99 16.19
C LEU A 58 8.33 -8.30 16.01
N GLY A 59 9.12 -8.70 17.00
CA GLY A 59 9.89 -9.94 16.97
C GLY A 59 8.98 -11.17 16.81
N LEU A 60 7.90 -11.25 17.55
CA LEU A 60 6.91 -12.34 17.41
C LEU A 60 6.23 -12.33 16.02
N THR A 61 5.94 -11.16 15.49
CA THR A 61 5.36 -11.02 14.14
C THR A 61 6.33 -11.53 13.08
N VAL A 62 7.60 -11.12 13.14
CA VAL A 62 8.65 -11.59 12.22
C VAL A 62 8.83 -13.11 12.32
N MET A 63 8.91 -13.66 13.54
CA MET A 63 9.05 -15.11 13.75
C MET A 63 7.85 -15.88 13.18
N ARG A 64 6.63 -15.40 13.37
CA ARG A 64 5.41 -16.02 12.83
C ARG A 64 5.40 -15.98 11.31
N LEU A 65 5.72 -14.84 10.70
CA LEU A 65 5.80 -14.71 9.24
C LEU A 65 6.89 -15.60 8.65
N ALA A 66 8.05 -15.67 9.29
CA ALA A 66 9.17 -16.52 8.84
C ALA A 66 8.89 -18.02 8.96
N SER A 67 8.04 -18.44 9.90
CA SER A 67 7.69 -19.85 10.13
C SER A 67 6.35 -20.26 9.53
N THR A 68 5.59 -19.36 8.93
CA THR A 68 4.33 -19.71 8.30
C THR A 68 4.55 -20.37 6.95
N GLU A 69 3.77 -21.41 6.68
CA GLU A 69 3.80 -22.10 5.38
C GLU A 69 3.19 -21.22 4.27
N LEU A 70 2.07 -20.57 4.57
CA LEU A 70 1.38 -19.65 3.66
C LEU A 70 1.36 -18.25 4.27
N LEU A 71 1.81 -17.26 3.51
CA LEU A 71 1.82 -15.87 3.95
C LEU A 71 0.38 -15.33 4.14
N PRO A 72 0.09 -14.66 5.26
CA PRO A 72 -1.28 -14.27 5.63
C PRO A 72 -1.72 -12.96 4.96
N PHE A 73 -1.43 -12.78 3.68
CA PHE A 73 -1.85 -11.59 2.95
C PHE A 73 -3.37 -11.48 2.83
N ARG A 74 -3.89 -10.26 2.95
CA ARG A 74 -5.31 -9.91 2.84
C ARG A 74 -5.51 -8.83 1.79
N TYR A 75 -5.35 -9.19 0.53
CA TYR A 75 -5.46 -8.27 -0.60
C TYR A 75 -6.88 -7.75 -0.82
N SER A 76 -7.91 -8.37 -0.23
CA SER A 76 -9.27 -7.83 -0.24
C SER A 76 -9.36 -6.49 0.50
N HIS A 77 -8.65 -6.37 1.63
CA HIS A 77 -8.56 -5.10 2.36
C HIS A 77 -7.80 -4.03 1.57
N TYR A 78 -6.68 -4.44 0.95
CA TYR A 78 -5.91 -3.59 0.06
C TYR A 78 -6.77 -3.07 -1.10
N ALA A 79 -7.50 -3.96 -1.78
CA ALA A 79 -8.40 -3.59 -2.88
C ALA A 79 -9.55 -2.68 -2.41
N SER A 80 -10.07 -2.86 -1.19
CA SER A 80 -11.02 -1.92 -0.59
C SER A 80 -10.45 -0.53 -0.42
N LYS A 81 -9.18 -0.41 -0.02
CA LYS A 81 -8.52 0.91 0.07
C LYS A 81 -8.29 1.55 -1.29
N MET A 82 -7.93 0.77 -2.30
CA MET A 82 -7.86 1.27 -3.68
C MET A 82 -9.22 1.81 -4.15
N GLU A 83 -10.30 1.06 -3.88
CA GLU A 83 -11.68 1.46 -4.20
C GLU A 83 -12.05 2.78 -3.52
N GLU A 84 -11.74 2.94 -2.23
CA GLU A 84 -11.95 4.17 -1.45
C GLU A 84 -11.17 5.35 -2.05
N PHE A 85 -9.91 5.17 -2.43
CA PHE A 85 -9.09 6.23 -3.03
C PHE A 85 -9.60 6.66 -4.40
N ILE A 86 -10.02 5.71 -5.24
CA ILE A 86 -10.58 5.97 -6.57
C ILE A 86 -11.92 6.73 -6.43
N GLN A 87 -12.78 6.34 -5.48
CA GLN A 87 -14.01 7.04 -5.18
C GLN A 87 -13.75 8.48 -4.68
N GLY A 88 -12.75 8.64 -3.81
CA GLY A 88 -12.37 9.95 -3.27
C GLY A 88 -11.76 10.89 -4.29
N ALA A 89 -11.13 10.36 -5.35
CA ALA A 89 -10.42 11.18 -6.35
C ALA A 89 -11.35 12.15 -7.10
N GLY A 90 -12.62 11.81 -7.26
CA GLY A 90 -13.63 12.71 -7.84
C GLY A 90 -13.82 14.01 -7.07
N ALA A 91 -13.65 13.98 -5.75
CA ALA A 91 -13.76 15.17 -4.89
C ALA A 91 -12.55 16.10 -5.03
N TRP A 92 -11.37 15.59 -5.43
CA TRP A 92 -10.18 16.41 -5.63
C TRP A 92 -10.25 17.24 -6.92
N ALA A 93 -11.06 16.81 -7.88
CA ALA A 93 -11.22 17.46 -9.17
C ALA A 93 -12.17 18.67 -9.12
N VAL A 94 -12.65 19.05 -7.93
CA VAL A 94 -13.61 20.14 -7.74
C VAL A 94 -12.90 21.32 -7.06
N ASP A 95 -12.98 22.51 -7.67
CA ASP A 95 -12.49 23.75 -7.06
C ASP A 95 -13.40 24.23 -5.91
N ASP A 96 -12.99 25.28 -5.18
CA ASP A 96 -13.75 25.84 -4.06
C ASP A 96 -15.15 26.35 -4.46
N ASN A 97 -15.44 26.47 -5.76
CA ASN A 97 -16.74 26.88 -6.31
C ASN A 97 -17.57 25.68 -6.84
N GLY A 98 -17.08 24.45 -6.64
CA GLY A 98 -17.74 23.23 -7.11
C GLY A 98 -17.60 22.98 -8.62
N ARG A 99 -16.64 23.62 -9.31
CA ARG A 99 -16.36 23.38 -10.70
C ARG A 99 -15.27 22.33 -10.85
N GLN A 100 -15.41 21.46 -11.84
CA GLN A 100 -14.32 20.55 -12.22
C GLN A 100 -13.38 21.27 -13.19
N PRO A 101 -12.19 21.71 -12.74
CA PRO A 101 -11.24 22.40 -13.62
C PRO A 101 -10.69 21.46 -14.69
N VAL A 102 -10.74 20.15 -14.44
CA VAL A 102 -10.24 19.11 -15.36
C VAL A 102 -11.26 17.96 -15.44
N ALA A 103 -11.56 17.51 -16.64
CA ALA A 103 -12.39 16.33 -16.83
C ALA A 103 -11.66 15.06 -16.32
N LEU A 104 -12.30 14.34 -15.42
CA LEU A 104 -11.79 13.12 -14.81
C LEU A 104 -12.72 11.96 -15.13
N ASP A 105 -12.25 11.00 -15.93
CA ASP A 105 -12.97 9.76 -16.24
C ASP A 105 -12.28 8.58 -15.54
N LEU A 106 -12.89 8.04 -14.50
CA LEU A 106 -12.43 6.88 -13.74
C LEU A 106 -13.35 5.67 -13.93
N THR A 107 -14.16 5.64 -14.99
CA THR A 107 -15.15 4.56 -15.24
C THR A 107 -14.50 3.18 -15.20
N THR A 108 -13.37 3.00 -15.87
CA THR A 108 -12.64 1.72 -15.87
C THR A 108 -12.07 1.38 -14.50
N ALA A 109 -11.49 2.35 -13.80
CA ALA A 109 -10.95 2.16 -12.46
C ALA A 109 -12.06 1.78 -11.45
N HIS A 110 -13.21 2.43 -11.51
CA HIS A 110 -14.40 2.09 -10.71
C HIS A 110 -14.93 0.68 -10.95
N ARG A 111 -14.72 0.13 -12.13
CA ARG A 111 -15.07 -1.26 -12.44
C ARG A 111 -14.01 -2.24 -11.94
N LEU A 112 -12.73 -1.94 -12.16
CA LEU A 112 -11.61 -2.83 -11.85
C LEU A 112 -11.34 -2.99 -10.35
N ALA A 113 -11.52 -1.95 -9.54
CA ALA A 113 -11.23 -2.01 -8.11
C ALA A 113 -12.16 -2.99 -7.35
N PRO A 114 -13.49 -2.95 -7.49
CA PRO A 114 -14.38 -3.97 -6.91
C PRO A 114 -14.14 -5.38 -7.47
N GLU A 115 -13.76 -5.51 -8.75
CA GLU A 115 -13.37 -6.78 -9.34
C GLU A 115 -12.12 -7.36 -8.64
N ALA A 116 -11.10 -6.53 -8.44
CA ALA A 116 -9.90 -6.92 -7.70
C ALA A 116 -10.24 -7.40 -6.29
N ARG A 117 -11.10 -6.68 -5.56
CA ARG A 117 -11.56 -7.07 -4.22
C ARG A 117 -12.25 -8.43 -4.23
N THR A 118 -13.13 -8.66 -5.18
CA THR A 118 -13.86 -9.93 -5.29
C THR A 118 -12.92 -11.11 -5.54
N LYS A 119 -11.92 -10.94 -6.43
CA LYS A 119 -10.90 -11.96 -6.72
C LYS A 119 -9.98 -12.19 -5.53
N ALA A 120 -9.56 -11.14 -4.83
CA ALA A 120 -8.76 -11.23 -3.62
C ALA A 120 -9.49 -12.00 -2.51
N MET A 121 -10.77 -11.76 -2.28
CA MET A 121 -11.59 -12.54 -1.35
C MET A 121 -11.67 -14.03 -1.73
N ALA A 122 -11.66 -14.36 -3.02
CA ALA A 122 -11.65 -15.75 -3.45
C ALA A 122 -10.30 -16.43 -3.12
N ILE A 123 -9.19 -15.73 -3.34
CA ILE A 123 -7.84 -16.18 -2.95
C ILE A 123 -7.77 -16.42 -1.44
N GLU A 124 -8.23 -15.48 -0.64
CA GLU A 124 -8.21 -15.58 0.83
C GLU A 124 -8.99 -16.80 1.33
N ARG A 125 -10.18 -17.05 0.77
CA ARG A 125 -10.92 -18.27 1.07
C ARG A 125 -10.18 -19.55 0.69
N GLN A 126 -9.40 -19.52 -0.39
CA GLN A 126 -8.57 -20.66 -0.79
C GLN A 126 -7.40 -20.86 0.18
N LEU A 127 -6.70 -19.77 0.55
CA LEU A 127 -5.60 -19.81 1.53
C LEU A 127 -6.09 -20.34 2.88
N ASP A 128 -7.24 -19.88 3.35
CA ASP A 128 -7.84 -20.34 4.60
C ASP A 128 -8.20 -21.84 4.56
N ARG A 129 -8.66 -22.36 3.41
CA ARG A 129 -8.89 -23.78 3.23
C ARG A 129 -7.60 -24.60 3.27
N LEU A 130 -6.56 -24.15 2.56
CA LEU A 130 -5.26 -24.80 2.55
C LEU A 130 -4.64 -24.80 3.95
N ALA A 131 -4.67 -23.69 4.66
CA ALA A 131 -4.15 -23.58 6.02
C ALA A 131 -4.86 -24.55 7.01
N ARG A 132 -6.16 -24.79 6.82
CA ARG A 132 -6.93 -25.74 7.66
C ARG A 132 -6.71 -27.19 7.27
N ALA A 133 -6.35 -27.47 6.03
CA ALA A 133 -6.09 -28.83 5.56
C ALA A 133 -4.78 -29.43 6.13
N GLY A 134 -3.94 -28.61 6.73
CA GLY A 134 -2.63 -29.00 7.26
C GLY A 134 -1.51 -28.88 6.23
N PRO A 135 -0.32 -29.45 6.51
CA PRO A 135 0.86 -29.25 5.70
C PRO A 135 0.59 -29.51 4.21
N SER A 136 0.81 -28.51 3.40
CA SER A 136 0.66 -28.58 1.96
C SER A 136 1.98 -28.99 1.29
N ASP A 137 1.95 -29.31 0.01
CA ASP A 137 3.18 -29.44 -0.77
C ASP A 137 4.00 -28.14 -0.66
N ALA A 138 5.20 -28.23 -0.11
CA ALA A 138 6.09 -27.07 0.10
C ALA A 138 6.44 -26.33 -1.22
N LYS A 139 6.37 -26.99 -2.36
CA LYS A 139 6.54 -26.39 -3.68
C LYS A 139 5.33 -25.54 -4.05
N LEU A 140 4.12 -26.06 -3.76
CA LEU A 140 2.88 -25.32 -3.98
C LEU A 140 2.82 -24.10 -3.07
N ALA A 141 3.13 -24.24 -1.78
CA ALA A 141 3.13 -23.14 -0.82
C ALA A 141 4.09 -22.02 -1.24
N ARG A 142 5.31 -22.36 -1.66
CA ARG A 142 6.27 -21.39 -2.20
C ARG A 142 5.73 -20.69 -3.45
N SER A 143 5.17 -21.42 -4.39
CA SER A 143 4.61 -20.84 -5.62
C SER A 143 3.48 -19.84 -5.32
N ILE A 144 2.64 -20.15 -4.35
CA ILE A 144 1.57 -19.26 -3.88
C ILE A 144 2.17 -18.01 -3.24
N ASN A 145 3.11 -18.18 -2.29
CA ASN A 145 3.75 -17.05 -1.60
C ASN A 145 4.48 -16.12 -2.57
N ASP A 146 5.23 -16.67 -3.53
CA ASP A 146 5.92 -15.89 -4.57
C ASP A 146 4.93 -15.08 -5.41
N ALA A 147 3.78 -15.66 -5.76
CA ALA A 147 2.75 -14.97 -6.50
C ALA A 147 2.10 -13.85 -5.66
N LEU A 148 1.82 -14.11 -4.38
CA LEU A 148 1.27 -13.10 -3.46
C LEU A 148 2.20 -11.90 -3.27
N VAL A 149 3.50 -12.14 -3.06
CA VAL A 149 4.50 -11.04 -2.90
C VAL A 149 4.59 -10.18 -4.17
N ARG A 150 4.42 -10.78 -5.34
CA ARG A 150 4.48 -10.07 -6.62
C ARG A 150 3.22 -9.29 -6.98
N LEU A 151 2.13 -9.43 -6.25
CA LEU A 151 0.91 -8.68 -6.52
C LEU A 151 1.12 -7.18 -6.39
N GLU A 152 1.83 -6.73 -5.36
CA GLU A 152 2.16 -5.30 -5.15
C GLU A 152 2.91 -4.72 -6.35
N GLN A 153 3.84 -5.49 -6.93
CA GLN A 153 4.65 -5.06 -8.07
C GLN A 153 3.82 -4.80 -9.33
N GLN A 154 2.60 -5.32 -9.43
CA GLN A 154 1.70 -5.04 -10.56
C GLN A 154 1.19 -3.59 -10.56
N LEU A 155 1.29 -2.94 -9.41
CA LEU A 155 0.88 -1.55 -9.21
C LEU A 155 2.04 -0.55 -9.41
N LEU A 156 3.21 -1.03 -9.79
CA LEU A 156 4.33 -0.19 -10.20
C LEU A 156 4.19 0.23 -11.67
N ASP A 157 4.59 1.44 -11.96
CA ASP A 157 4.75 1.93 -13.34
C ASP A 157 6.18 2.42 -13.55
N GLU A 158 6.83 1.91 -14.58
CA GLU A 158 8.20 2.26 -14.94
C GLU A 158 8.30 3.48 -15.85
N SER A 159 7.17 3.98 -16.37
CA SER A 159 7.16 5.18 -17.18
C SER A 159 7.49 6.42 -16.33
N GLU A 160 8.34 7.30 -16.88
CA GLU A 160 8.72 8.51 -16.16
C GLU A 160 7.51 9.46 -16.01
N SER A 161 7.17 9.79 -14.78
CA SER A 161 6.30 10.92 -14.46
C SER A 161 7.13 12.07 -13.91
N PRO A 162 6.98 13.30 -14.40
CA PRO A 162 7.69 14.46 -13.87
C PRO A 162 7.45 14.70 -12.38
N ALA A 163 6.26 14.36 -11.89
CA ALA A 163 5.87 14.48 -10.50
C ALA A 163 6.39 13.34 -9.63
N THR A 164 6.76 12.20 -10.22
CA THR A 164 7.02 10.95 -9.50
C THR A 164 8.28 10.22 -9.98
N ARG A 165 9.34 10.94 -10.38
CA ARG A 165 10.60 10.33 -10.89
C ARG A 165 11.17 9.26 -9.98
N TRP A 166 10.84 9.33 -8.70
CA TRP A 166 11.33 8.40 -7.70
C TRP A 166 10.29 7.34 -7.32
N TYR A 167 8.98 7.68 -7.35
CA TYR A 167 7.90 6.74 -7.06
C TYR A 167 7.45 6.03 -8.32
N ARG A 168 7.31 4.73 -8.22
CA ARG A 168 6.76 3.89 -9.27
C ARG A 168 5.34 3.44 -8.95
N HIS A 169 4.97 3.49 -7.66
CA HIS A 169 3.70 2.99 -7.19
C HIS A 169 2.56 3.94 -7.53
N VAL A 170 1.56 3.45 -8.28
CA VAL A 170 0.45 4.31 -8.78
C VAL A 170 -0.65 4.54 -7.73
N ILE A 171 -0.72 3.70 -6.68
CA ILE A 171 -1.74 3.78 -5.63
C ILE A 171 -1.24 4.56 -4.42
N TYR A 172 0.00 4.28 -3.99
CA TYR A 172 0.62 4.90 -2.82
C TYR A 172 1.78 5.77 -3.23
N GLY A 173 1.96 6.85 -2.54
CA GLY A 173 3.08 7.74 -2.72
C GLY A 173 3.12 8.80 -1.65
N TRP A 174 3.98 9.71 -1.85
CA TRP A 174 4.33 10.77 -0.93
C TRP A 174 3.65 12.06 -1.35
N ASN A 175 3.09 12.76 -0.40
CA ASN A 175 2.71 14.14 -0.64
C ASN A 175 3.99 14.99 -0.72
N ILE A 176 4.35 15.46 -1.91
CA ILE A 176 5.57 16.23 -2.13
C ILE A 176 5.57 17.58 -1.41
N TYR A 177 4.41 18.01 -0.92
CA TYR A 177 4.23 19.27 -0.18
C TYR A 177 4.20 19.06 1.34
N SER A 178 4.11 17.79 1.79
CA SER A 178 4.14 17.40 3.20
C SER A 178 5.05 16.21 3.37
N LEU A 179 6.10 16.35 4.17
CA LEU A 179 7.14 15.33 4.33
C LEU A 179 6.63 14.06 5.03
N TYR A 180 5.47 14.09 5.67
CA TYR A 180 4.95 13.01 6.51
C TYR A 180 3.62 12.45 6.07
N GLU A 181 2.97 13.06 5.11
CA GLU A 181 1.67 12.62 4.64
C GLU A 181 1.80 11.72 3.42
N GLY A 182 1.07 10.61 3.42
CA GLY A 182 0.88 9.81 2.23
C GLY A 182 -0.10 10.50 1.27
N GLN A 183 0.16 10.38 -0.02
CA GLN A 183 -0.74 10.83 -1.08
C GLN A 183 -1.28 9.60 -1.80
N PRO A 184 -2.58 9.29 -1.68
CA PRO A 184 -3.19 8.29 -2.56
C PRO A 184 -3.20 8.78 -4.01
N LEU A 185 -2.98 7.86 -4.95
CA LEU A 185 -2.97 8.13 -6.39
C LEU A 185 -2.06 9.32 -6.76
N PRO A 186 -0.78 9.31 -6.36
CA PRO A 186 0.06 10.52 -6.30
C PRO A 186 0.19 11.23 -7.64
N GLY A 187 0.37 10.52 -8.74
CA GLY A 187 0.45 11.11 -10.08
C GLY A 187 -0.84 11.78 -10.50
N LEU A 188 -1.98 11.12 -10.24
CA LEU A 188 -3.30 11.67 -10.57
C LEU A 188 -3.63 12.88 -9.69
N ALA A 189 -3.36 12.80 -8.39
CA ALA A 189 -3.58 13.91 -7.46
C ALA A 189 -2.79 15.15 -7.87
N GLU A 190 -1.53 14.99 -8.24
CA GLU A 190 -0.69 16.09 -8.73
C GLU A 190 -1.19 16.67 -10.05
N ALA A 191 -1.54 15.81 -11.02
CA ALA A 191 -2.08 16.26 -12.30
C ALA A 191 -3.37 17.09 -12.14
N ILE A 192 -4.26 16.66 -11.24
CA ILE A 192 -5.48 17.41 -10.90
C ILE A 192 -5.13 18.74 -10.24
N ARG A 193 -4.22 18.73 -9.27
CA ARG A 193 -3.82 19.93 -8.52
C ARG A 193 -3.25 21.03 -9.41
N ILE A 194 -2.44 20.67 -10.43
CA ILE A 194 -1.87 21.62 -11.38
C ILE A 194 -2.82 22.00 -12.52
N GLY A 195 -3.95 21.29 -12.66
CA GLY A 195 -4.94 21.57 -13.71
C GLY A 195 -4.49 21.13 -15.12
N ASP A 196 -3.54 20.20 -15.24
CA ASP A 196 -3.05 19.70 -16.54
C ASP A 196 -3.93 18.54 -17.03
N ALA A 197 -4.85 18.83 -17.92
CA ALA A 197 -5.78 17.85 -18.52
C ALA A 197 -5.06 16.70 -19.24
N ALA A 198 -3.93 16.98 -19.89
CA ALA A 198 -3.16 15.94 -20.55
C ALA A 198 -2.46 15.02 -19.54
N ALA A 199 -1.95 15.58 -18.44
CA ALA A 199 -1.40 14.80 -17.35
C ALA A 199 -2.49 13.95 -16.68
N VAL A 200 -3.68 14.49 -16.41
CA VAL A 200 -4.81 13.74 -15.84
C VAL A 200 -5.15 12.54 -16.73
N THR A 201 -5.24 12.72 -18.03
CA THR A 201 -5.50 11.61 -18.96
C THR A 201 -4.40 10.55 -18.92
N ARG A 202 -3.14 10.95 -18.88
CA ARG A 202 -2.00 9.99 -18.76
C ARG A 202 -2.03 9.23 -17.44
N GLU A 203 -2.20 9.92 -16.33
CA GLU A 203 -2.18 9.30 -15.00
C GLU A 203 -3.39 8.39 -14.78
N THR A 204 -4.56 8.74 -15.33
CA THR A 204 -5.73 7.86 -15.36
C THR A 204 -5.43 6.58 -16.15
N SER A 205 -4.83 6.71 -17.35
CA SER A 205 -4.45 5.54 -18.15
C SER A 205 -3.44 4.63 -17.43
N ARG A 206 -2.47 5.20 -16.73
CA ARG A 206 -1.49 4.47 -15.91
C ARG A 206 -2.16 3.69 -14.78
N LEU A 207 -3.07 4.35 -14.06
CA LEU A 207 -3.87 3.72 -13.02
C LEU A 207 -4.66 2.52 -13.56
N GLU A 208 -5.37 2.70 -14.67
CA GLU A 208 -6.17 1.64 -15.29
C GLU A 208 -5.33 0.46 -15.77
N GLN A 209 -4.17 0.73 -16.36
CA GLN A 209 -3.22 -0.31 -16.78
C GLN A 209 -2.69 -1.09 -15.56
N ALA A 210 -2.31 -0.40 -14.49
CA ALA A 210 -1.84 -1.04 -13.27
C ALA A 210 -2.94 -1.90 -12.61
N LEU A 211 -4.15 -1.39 -12.51
CA LEU A 211 -5.31 -2.16 -12.01
C LEU A 211 -5.59 -3.39 -12.89
N THR A 212 -5.47 -3.25 -14.21
CA THR A 212 -5.65 -4.37 -15.15
C THR A 212 -4.61 -5.46 -14.92
N ARG A 213 -3.33 -5.09 -14.76
CA ARG A 213 -2.26 -6.04 -14.41
C ARG A 213 -2.51 -6.71 -13.06
N PHE A 214 -2.92 -5.93 -12.06
CA PHE A 214 -3.22 -6.44 -10.73
C PHE A 214 -4.36 -7.46 -10.74
N VAL A 215 -5.47 -7.14 -11.41
CA VAL A 215 -6.63 -8.05 -11.59
C VAL A 215 -6.23 -9.34 -12.31
N ALA A 216 -5.42 -9.24 -13.37
CA ALA A 216 -4.91 -10.40 -14.11
C ALA A 216 -3.97 -11.27 -13.24
N ALA A 217 -3.14 -10.65 -12.41
CA ALA A 217 -2.26 -11.37 -11.50
C ALA A 217 -3.04 -12.09 -10.39
N LEU A 218 -4.12 -11.50 -9.88
CA LEU A 218 -5.03 -12.18 -8.95
C LEU A 218 -5.64 -13.45 -9.58
N ASP A 219 -6.00 -13.43 -10.86
CA ASP A 219 -6.47 -14.63 -11.56
C ASP A 219 -5.41 -15.73 -11.64
N GLN A 220 -4.14 -15.36 -11.77
CA GLN A 220 -3.03 -16.33 -11.81
C GLN A 220 -2.82 -17.00 -10.45
N VAL A 221 -2.99 -16.27 -9.35
CA VAL A 221 -2.92 -16.84 -7.98
C VAL A 221 -4.07 -17.84 -7.75
N ASN A 222 -5.26 -17.53 -8.27
CA ASN A 222 -6.44 -18.40 -8.14
C ASN A 222 -6.35 -19.71 -8.97
N ARG A 223 -5.46 -19.77 -9.97
CA ARG A 223 -5.26 -20.96 -10.81
C ARG A 223 -4.07 -21.74 -10.26
N PRO A 224 -4.28 -22.90 -9.61
CA PRO A 224 -3.14 -23.72 -9.21
C PRO A 224 -2.37 -24.12 -10.47
N LYS A 225 -1.08 -23.78 -10.55
CA LYS A 225 -0.17 -24.27 -11.58
C LYS A 225 0.05 -25.75 -11.33
N GLY A 226 -0.71 -26.61 -11.97
CA GLY A 226 -0.55 -28.07 -11.83
C GLY A 226 -1.77 -28.92 -12.16
N GLN A 227 -2.54 -28.54 -13.18
CA GLN A 227 -3.38 -29.49 -13.93
C GLN A 227 -2.98 -29.43 -15.40
#